data_c221b2c4bf88ff027994619649bbff65
#
_entry.id   c221b2c4bf88ff027994619649bbff65
#
_cell.length_a   1.000
_cell.length_b   1.000
_cell.length_c   1.000
_cell.angle_alpha   90.00
_cell.angle_beta   90.00
_cell.angle_gamma   90.00
#
_symmetry.space_group_name_H-M   'P 1'
#
loop_
_entity.id
_entity.type
_entity.pdbx_description
1 polymer ?
#
loop_
_entity_poly.entity_id
_entity_poly.type
_entity_poly.pdbx_seq_one_letter_code
_entity_poly.pdbx_strand_id
1 'polypeptide(L)'
;MLVLKRIFQNDKYTIGRLYDSNTYLCDTLEPPKHVNHPCIDNGTYKISYQPSKKFGRNMPFLLNCNGRVGIMIHPGNYPRDTQGCILVGRNITKGSLSHSKGTFDNVNAIIQAILNLNGSVTITVQ
;
A
#
# COMPACT_ATOMS: atom_id res chain seq x y z
N MET A 1 3.43 3.35 14.10
CA MET A 1 3.30 4.17 12.89
C MET A 1 3.75 3.37 11.68
N LEU A 2 2.94 3.35 10.65
CA LEU A 2 3.29 2.68 9.41
C LEU A 2 4.14 3.61 8.54
N VAL A 3 5.22 3.06 8.00
CA VAL A 3 6.14 3.79 7.11
C VAL A 3 6.39 2.96 5.88
N LEU A 4 6.12 3.53 4.71
CA LEU A 4 6.46 2.94 3.41
C LEU A 4 7.70 3.66 2.89
N LYS A 5 8.81 2.94 2.81
CA LYS A 5 10.05 3.45 2.24
C LYS A 5 10.19 2.95 0.81
N ARG A 6 10.09 3.85 -0.16
CA ARG A 6 10.34 3.53 -1.56
C ARG A 6 11.83 3.37 -1.76
N ILE A 7 12.25 2.22 -2.27
CA ILE A 7 13.67 1.88 -2.38
C ILE A 7 14.15 1.80 -3.84
N PHE A 8 13.25 1.63 -4.80
CA PHE A 8 13.59 1.53 -6.20
C PHE A 8 12.44 2.01 -7.08
N GLN A 9 12.76 2.75 -8.13
CA GLN A 9 11.76 3.23 -9.08
C GLN A 9 12.36 3.32 -10.47
N ASN A 10 11.60 2.87 -11.46
CA ASN A 10 11.92 3.02 -12.87
C ASN A 10 10.67 3.48 -13.63
N ASP A 11 10.66 3.38 -14.96
CA ASP A 11 9.54 3.80 -15.78
C ASP A 11 8.36 2.80 -15.79
N LYS A 12 8.50 1.67 -15.11
CA LYS A 12 7.50 0.60 -15.12
C LYS A 12 6.88 0.33 -13.75
N TYR A 13 7.62 0.57 -12.66
CA TYR A 13 7.12 0.25 -11.32
C TYR A 13 7.94 0.95 -10.22
N THR A 14 7.38 0.93 -9.01
CA THR A 14 8.02 1.42 -7.78
C THR A 14 8.01 0.29 -6.75
N ILE A 15 9.17 -0.05 -6.23
CA ILE A 15 9.32 -1.04 -5.15
C ILE A 15 9.61 -0.31 -3.85
N GLY A 16 8.94 -0.75 -2.78
CA GLY A 16 9.15 -0.21 -1.45
C GLY A 16 9.15 -1.29 -0.38
N ARG A 17 9.35 -0.87 0.85
CA ARG A 17 9.25 -1.71 2.05
C ARG A 17 8.34 -1.03 3.06
N LEU A 18 7.45 -1.82 3.63
CA LEU A 18 6.50 -1.35 4.63
C LEU A 18 6.99 -1.76 6.01
N TYR A 19 6.95 -0.80 6.94
CA TYR A 19 7.37 -0.98 8.33
C TYR A 19 6.25 -0.57 9.27
N ASP A 20 6.18 -1.23 10.43
CA ASP A 20 5.48 -0.71 11.60
C ASP A 20 6.56 -0.21 12.55
N SER A 21 6.69 1.12 12.65
CA SER A 21 7.82 1.78 13.28
C SER A 21 9.14 1.27 12.68
N ASN A 22 9.94 0.52 13.39
CA ASN A 22 11.20 -0.04 12.89
C ASN A 22 11.11 -1.50 12.45
N THR A 23 9.92 -2.11 12.57
CA THR A 23 9.73 -3.52 12.24
C THR A 23 9.34 -3.67 10.77
N TYR A 24 10.17 -4.37 10.00
CA TYR A 24 9.87 -4.69 8.60
C TYR A 24 8.67 -5.65 8.54
N LEU A 25 7.67 -5.30 7.71
CA LEU A 25 6.48 -6.11 7.52
C LEU A 25 6.48 -6.86 6.18
N CYS A 26 6.74 -6.14 5.10
CA CYS A 26 6.66 -6.71 3.75
C CYS A 26 7.27 -5.77 2.72
N ASP A 27 7.31 -6.23 1.47
CA ASP A 27 7.62 -5.40 0.32
C ASP A 27 6.35 -4.83 -0.29
N THR A 28 6.49 -3.75 -1.05
CA THR A 28 5.37 -3.07 -1.73
C THR A 28 5.67 -2.86 -3.20
N LEU A 29 4.60 -2.78 -3.98
CA LEU A 29 4.66 -2.48 -5.41
C LEU A 29 3.61 -1.43 -5.74
N GLU A 30 4.04 -0.39 -6.42
CA GLU A 30 3.19 0.70 -6.89
C GLU A 30 3.50 1.00 -8.36
N PRO A 31 2.62 1.74 -9.06
CA PRO A 31 2.96 2.25 -10.38
C PRO A 31 4.14 3.22 -10.32
N PRO A 32 4.76 3.53 -11.47
CA PRO A 32 5.77 4.59 -11.52
C PRO A 32 5.14 5.98 -11.42
N LYS A 33 5.98 7.03 -11.46
CA LYS A 33 5.51 8.43 -11.28
C LYS A 33 4.84 9.02 -12.51
N HIS A 34 5.38 8.76 -13.70
CA HIS A 34 5.01 9.49 -14.92
C HIS A 34 4.11 8.66 -15.84
N VAL A 35 2.97 8.23 -15.31
CA VAL A 35 1.94 7.45 -16.03
C VAL A 35 0.57 8.02 -15.70
N ASN A 36 -0.48 7.51 -16.36
CA ASN A 36 -1.85 8.02 -16.16
C ASN A 36 -2.38 7.84 -14.74
N HIS A 37 -2.02 6.73 -14.09
CA HIS A 37 -2.40 6.44 -12.71
C HIS A 37 -1.13 6.22 -11.89
N PRO A 38 -0.39 7.29 -11.56
CA PRO A 38 0.91 7.16 -10.91
C PRO A 38 0.79 6.74 -9.45
N CYS A 39 1.92 6.38 -8.86
CA CYS A 39 2.00 6.26 -7.41
C CYS A 39 1.66 7.61 -6.75
N ILE A 40 1.17 7.57 -5.52
CA ILE A 40 0.84 8.79 -4.78
C ILE A 40 2.10 9.55 -4.38
N ASP A 41 1.94 10.82 -4.06
CA ASP A 41 3.06 11.65 -3.60
C ASP A 41 3.56 11.20 -2.23
N ASN A 42 4.81 11.51 -1.94
CA ASN A 42 5.33 11.35 -0.58
C ASN A 42 4.49 12.19 0.39
N GLY A 43 4.26 11.67 1.58
CA GLY A 43 3.47 12.37 2.58
C GLY A 43 2.93 11.42 3.63
N THR A 44 2.15 11.96 4.56
CA THR A 44 1.49 11.19 5.60
C THR A 44 0.00 11.17 5.33
N TYR A 45 -0.57 9.97 5.30
CA TYR A 45 -1.97 9.74 4.94
C TYR A 45 -2.68 8.98 6.05
N LYS A 46 -3.89 9.42 6.36
CA LYS A 46 -4.77 8.69 7.28
C LYS A 46 -5.37 7.49 6.56
N ILE A 47 -5.44 6.35 7.24
CA ILE A 47 -6.08 5.14 6.71
C ILE A 47 -7.47 5.02 7.31
N SER A 48 -8.47 4.76 6.44
CA SER A 48 -9.86 4.56 6.82
C SER A 48 -10.41 3.32 6.14
N TYR A 49 -11.10 2.48 6.90
CA TYR A 49 -11.76 1.29 6.33
C TYR A 49 -13.08 1.69 5.69
N GLN A 50 -13.24 1.39 4.42
CA GLN A 50 -14.41 1.72 3.62
C GLN A 50 -14.77 0.55 2.72
N PRO A 51 -16.07 0.41 2.34
CA PRO A 51 -16.47 -0.65 1.41
C PRO A 51 -15.76 -0.51 0.06
N SER A 52 -15.28 -1.63 -0.46
CA SER A 52 -14.71 -1.73 -1.79
C SER A 52 -15.56 -2.63 -2.66
N LYS A 53 -16.07 -2.12 -3.78
CA LYS A 53 -16.81 -2.93 -4.75
C LYS A 53 -15.91 -4.00 -5.37
N LYS A 54 -14.67 -3.64 -5.65
CA LYS A 54 -13.70 -4.54 -6.29
C LYS A 54 -13.43 -5.77 -5.42
N PHE A 55 -13.30 -5.59 -4.11
CA PHE A 55 -12.96 -6.67 -3.19
C PHE A 55 -14.15 -7.23 -2.42
N GLY A 56 -15.32 -6.59 -2.53
CA GLY A 56 -16.53 -7.07 -1.87
C GLY A 56 -16.47 -7.04 -0.34
N ARG A 57 -15.63 -6.18 0.23
CA ARG A 57 -15.42 -6.08 1.68
C ARG A 57 -14.85 -4.71 2.01
N ASN A 58 -14.81 -4.39 3.31
CA ASN A 58 -14.12 -3.18 3.78
C ASN A 58 -12.61 -3.34 3.58
N MET A 59 -11.98 -2.30 3.02
CA MET A 59 -10.57 -2.26 2.71
C MET A 59 -9.92 -1.01 3.32
N PRO A 60 -8.59 -1.04 3.56
CA PRO A 60 -7.87 0.12 4.08
C PRO A 60 -7.59 1.14 2.98
N PHE A 61 -8.31 2.26 3.00
CA PHE A 61 -8.14 3.36 2.05
C PHE A 61 -7.28 4.46 2.66
N LEU A 62 -6.44 5.06 1.82
CA LEU A 62 -5.68 6.26 2.16
C LEU A 62 -6.53 7.49 1.80
N LEU A 63 -6.64 8.45 2.72
CA LEU A 63 -7.44 9.65 2.55
C LEU A 63 -6.59 10.84 2.11
N ASN A 64 -7.23 11.76 1.39
CA ASN A 64 -6.63 13.05 1.01
C ASN A 64 -5.36 12.91 0.17
N CYS A 65 -5.41 12.07 -0.84
CA CYS A 65 -4.30 11.83 -1.76
C CYS A 65 -4.31 12.84 -2.92
N ASN A 66 -4.24 14.15 -2.62
CA ASN A 66 -4.24 15.23 -3.62
C ASN A 66 -5.38 15.14 -4.63
N GLY A 67 -6.62 14.95 -4.11
CA GLY A 67 -7.81 14.84 -4.93
C GLY A 67 -8.03 13.47 -5.56
N ARG A 68 -7.12 12.54 -5.39
CA ARG A 68 -7.31 11.16 -5.85
C ARG A 68 -8.13 10.38 -4.84
N VAL A 69 -9.09 9.61 -5.35
CA VAL A 69 -9.95 8.74 -4.54
C VAL A 69 -9.71 7.29 -4.90
N GLY A 70 -10.09 6.39 -4.01
CA GLY A 70 -9.96 4.97 -4.27
C GLY A 70 -8.56 4.41 -4.09
N ILE A 71 -7.66 5.14 -3.47
CA ILE A 71 -6.31 4.66 -3.16
C ILE A 71 -6.38 3.78 -1.91
N MET A 72 -5.99 2.52 -2.06
CA MET A 72 -6.02 1.57 -0.95
C MET A 72 -4.77 0.70 -0.94
N ILE A 73 -4.55 0.02 0.16
CA ILE A 73 -3.60 -1.07 0.26
C ILE A 73 -4.38 -2.34 -0.07
N HIS A 74 -3.91 -3.11 -1.06
CA HIS A 74 -4.61 -4.33 -1.45
C HIS A 74 -3.65 -5.39 -2.02
N PRO A 75 -4.10 -6.65 -2.16
CA PRO A 75 -3.25 -7.67 -2.78
C PRO A 75 -3.15 -7.49 -4.29
N GLY A 76 -2.06 -7.98 -4.86
CA GLY A 76 -1.78 -7.98 -6.28
C GLY A 76 -0.32 -8.34 -6.51
N ASN A 77 0.03 -8.79 -7.72
CA ASN A 77 1.35 -9.32 -8.00
C ASN A 77 2.16 -8.49 -8.99
N TYR A 78 1.50 -7.74 -9.88
CA TYR A 78 2.14 -7.06 -11.00
C TYR A 78 1.73 -5.59 -11.05
N PRO A 79 2.53 -4.73 -11.72
CA PRO A 79 2.17 -3.33 -11.87
C PRO A 79 0.79 -3.11 -12.50
N ARG A 80 0.38 -3.98 -13.43
CA ARG A 80 -0.94 -3.90 -14.07
C ARG A 80 -2.11 -4.17 -13.12
N ASP A 81 -1.84 -4.69 -11.92
CA ASP A 81 -2.87 -4.98 -10.93
C ASP A 81 -3.24 -3.76 -10.09
N THR A 82 -2.65 -2.61 -10.35
CA THR A 82 -2.90 -1.40 -9.58
C THR A 82 -2.98 -0.16 -10.47
N GLN A 83 -3.81 0.79 -10.07
CA GLN A 83 -3.96 2.11 -10.67
C GLN A 83 -3.66 3.21 -9.63
N GLY A 84 -2.53 3.07 -8.93
CA GLY A 84 -2.10 4.01 -7.92
C GLY A 84 -2.14 3.46 -6.51
N CYS A 85 -2.78 2.32 -6.30
CA CYS A 85 -2.84 1.65 -5.00
C CYS A 85 -1.50 1.00 -4.64
N ILE A 86 -1.34 0.70 -3.36
CA ILE A 86 -0.16 0.06 -2.81
C ILE A 86 -0.42 -1.44 -2.70
N LEU A 87 0.32 -2.23 -3.48
CA LEU A 87 0.30 -3.68 -3.38
C LEU A 87 1.31 -4.15 -2.34
N VAL A 88 0.98 -5.20 -1.60
CA VAL A 88 1.86 -5.79 -0.58
C VAL A 88 2.17 -7.24 -0.90
N GLY A 89 3.36 -7.71 -0.53
CA GLY A 89 3.82 -9.06 -0.79
C GLY A 89 5.32 -9.18 -0.57
N ARG A 90 5.94 -10.09 -1.33
CA ARG A 90 7.39 -10.30 -1.32
C ARG A 90 7.96 -10.05 -2.70
N ASN A 91 8.96 -9.18 -2.78
CA ASN A 91 9.65 -8.89 -4.04
C ASN A 91 10.79 -9.88 -4.25
N ILE A 92 10.43 -11.11 -4.60
CA ILE A 92 11.40 -12.18 -4.90
C ILE A 92 11.85 -12.09 -6.35
N THR A 93 10.91 -11.79 -7.24
CA THR A 93 11.17 -11.62 -8.67
C THR A 93 11.09 -10.15 -9.03
N LYS A 94 12.04 -9.68 -9.82
CA LYS A 94 12.15 -8.29 -10.24
C LYS A 94 10.82 -7.77 -10.81
N GLY A 95 10.34 -6.66 -10.25
CA GLY A 95 9.14 -5.97 -10.75
C GLY A 95 7.81 -6.66 -10.43
N SER A 96 7.79 -7.64 -9.53
CA SER A 96 6.57 -8.34 -9.14
C SER A 96 6.59 -8.69 -7.66
N LEU A 97 5.42 -9.10 -7.16
CA LEU A 97 5.28 -9.60 -5.79
C LEU A 97 4.77 -11.04 -5.80
N SER A 98 5.19 -11.81 -4.81
CA SER A 98 4.64 -13.11 -4.49
C SER A 98 4.03 -13.09 -3.10
N HIS A 99 3.28 -14.14 -2.74
CA HIS A 99 2.64 -14.27 -1.42
C HIS A 99 1.76 -13.06 -1.05
N SER A 100 1.18 -12.39 -2.04
CA SER A 100 0.51 -11.12 -1.84
C SER A 100 -0.74 -11.25 -0.97
N LYS A 101 -1.57 -12.28 -1.21
CA LYS A 101 -2.80 -12.45 -0.46
C LYS A 101 -2.55 -12.69 1.03
N GLY A 102 -1.66 -13.62 1.36
CA GLY A 102 -1.31 -13.91 2.75
C GLY A 102 -0.62 -12.73 3.43
N THR A 103 0.25 -12.04 2.71
CA THR A 103 0.90 -10.84 3.19
C THR A 103 -0.13 -9.74 3.47
N PHE A 104 -1.09 -9.55 2.56
CA PHE A 104 -2.16 -8.57 2.78
C PHE A 104 -2.97 -8.91 4.03
N ASP A 105 -3.32 -10.17 4.23
CA ASP A 105 -4.08 -10.58 5.42
C ASP A 105 -3.33 -10.22 6.70
N ASN A 106 -2.03 -10.44 6.74
CA ASN A 106 -1.18 -10.08 7.90
C ASN A 106 -1.09 -8.57 8.09
N VAL A 107 -0.82 -7.82 7.03
CA VAL A 107 -0.74 -6.36 7.08
C VAL A 107 -2.08 -5.77 7.51
N ASN A 108 -3.17 -6.28 6.96
CA ASN A 108 -4.51 -5.82 7.29
C ASN A 108 -4.83 -6.03 8.77
N ALA A 109 -4.46 -7.18 9.33
CA ALA A 109 -4.62 -7.44 10.76
C ALA A 109 -3.82 -6.46 11.61
N ILE A 110 -2.60 -6.13 11.21
CA ILE A 110 -1.75 -5.16 11.91
C ILE A 110 -2.38 -3.76 11.87
N ILE A 111 -2.85 -3.32 10.70
CA ILE A 111 -3.51 -2.01 10.55
C ILE A 111 -4.75 -1.93 11.45
N GLN A 112 -5.57 -2.97 11.46
CA GLN A 112 -6.77 -3.02 12.30
C GLN A 112 -6.42 -3.00 13.80
N ALA A 113 -5.37 -3.69 14.20
CA ALA A 113 -4.90 -3.67 15.58
C ALA A 113 -4.45 -2.27 16.01
N ILE A 114 -3.69 -1.56 15.16
CA ILE A 114 -3.27 -0.19 15.43
C ILE A 114 -4.50 0.73 15.57
N LEU A 115 -5.44 0.60 14.65
CA LEU A 115 -6.68 1.39 14.66
C LEU A 115 -7.48 1.16 15.95
N ASN A 116 -7.62 -0.10 16.36
CA ASN A 116 -8.36 -0.46 17.57
C ASN A 116 -7.68 0.06 18.83
N LEU A 117 -6.34 0.01 18.89
CA LEU A 117 -5.59 0.46 20.07
C LEU A 117 -5.55 1.98 20.20
N ASN A 118 -5.40 2.69 19.06
CA ASN A 118 -5.10 4.13 19.06
C ASN A 118 -6.26 5.00 18.57
N GLY A 119 -7.33 4.41 18.04
CA GLY A 119 -8.46 5.14 17.46
C GLY A 119 -8.17 5.75 16.10
N SER A 120 -6.93 5.68 15.61
CA SER A 120 -6.53 6.15 14.29
C SER A 120 -5.28 5.43 13.82
N VAL A 121 -5.05 5.42 12.51
CA VAL A 121 -3.86 4.84 11.91
C VAL A 121 -3.45 5.68 10.71
N THR A 122 -2.16 5.94 10.58
CA THR A 122 -1.59 6.70 9.47
C THR A 122 -0.45 5.92 8.82
N ILE A 123 -0.17 6.24 7.56
CA ILE A 123 0.99 5.74 6.84
C ILE A 123 1.79 6.92 6.30
N THR A 124 3.09 6.91 6.53
CA THR A 124 4.01 7.89 5.96
C THR A 124 4.73 7.25 4.78
N VAL A 125 4.61 7.87 3.61
CA VAL A 125 5.24 7.43 2.36
C VAL A 125 6.45 8.32 2.09
N GLN A 126 7.60 7.71 1.97
CA GLN A 126 8.86 8.43 1.75
C GLN A 126 9.81 7.72 0.78
#